data_1e7622c4046c8b278f7f7b0aa950253d
#
_entry.id   1e7622c4046c8b278f7f7b0aa950253d
#
_cell.length_a   1.000
_cell.length_b   1.000
_cell.length_c   1.000
_cell.angle_alpha   90.00
_cell.angle_beta   90.00
_cell.angle_gamma   90.00
#
_symmetry.space_group_name_H-M   'P 1'
#
loop_
_entity.id
_entity.type
_entity.pdbx_description
1 polymer ?
#
loop_
_entity_poly.entity_id
_entity_poly.type
_entity_poly.pdbx_seq_one_letter_code
_entity_poly.pdbx_strand_id
1 'polypeptide(L)'
;MGSMPEKLLLAAPRGYCAGVDRAVQTVERALELYGAPVYVRKEIVHNKFVVEQLRERGAVFVESEADVPEGATIVFSAHGVSPAVHAGARRRKLETIDATCPLVTKVHVEAKKFAADGYTIVLIGHAGHEEVEGTMGEVPDHIVLVESEEDVDALEIDDPSRIAYISQTTLSVDETRSIINRLRQRFPAIVGPRTDDICYATTNRQAAVKQLAVQCDLVLVIGS
;
A
#
# COMPACT_ATOMS: atom_id res chain seq x y z
N MET A 1 1.94 -25.65 35.60
CA MET A 1 2.29 -24.22 35.80
C MET A 1 3.38 -23.93 34.80
N GLY A 2 3.08 -23.16 33.75
CA GLY A 2 4.10 -22.76 32.78
C GLY A 2 5.11 -21.84 33.45
N SER A 3 6.39 -22.05 33.21
CA SER A 3 7.44 -21.13 33.65
C SER A 3 7.22 -19.77 33.01
N MET A 4 7.44 -18.70 33.76
CA MET A 4 7.47 -17.35 33.21
C MET A 4 8.61 -17.27 32.17
N PRO A 5 8.43 -16.53 31.07
CA PRO A 5 9.52 -16.33 30.12
C PRO A 5 10.71 -15.64 30.81
N GLU A 6 11.91 -16.18 30.62
CA GLU A 6 13.12 -15.65 31.21
C GLU A 6 13.64 -14.40 30.50
N LYS A 7 13.29 -14.26 29.21
CA LYS A 7 13.78 -13.17 28.35
C LYS A 7 12.72 -12.72 27.36
N LEU A 8 12.58 -11.41 27.23
CA LEU A 8 11.77 -10.76 26.19
C LEU A 8 12.68 -10.05 25.19
N LEU A 9 12.59 -10.43 23.92
CA LEU A 9 13.30 -9.78 22.83
C LEU A 9 12.32 -8.94 22.03
N LEU A 10 12.71 -7.71 21.70
CA LEU A 10 11.94 -6.79 20.87
C LEU A 10 12.62 -6.64 19.51
N ALA A 11 11.86 -6.82 18.43
CA ALA A 11 12.35 -6.58 17.08
C ALA A 11 12.76 -5.09 16.90
N ALA A 12 13.80 -4.86 16.13
CA ALA A 12 14.23 -3.54 15.71
C ALA A 12 14.63 -3.57 14.22
N PRO A 13 14.00 -2.75 13.36
CA PRO A 13 12.97 -1.74 13.66
C PRO A 13 11.59 -2.33 13.98
N ARG A 14 10.78 -1.58 14.70
CA ARG A 14 9.37 -1.88 15.01
C ARG A 14 8.55 -0.59 15.09
N GLY A 15 7.23 -0.71 15.25
CA GLY A 15 6.32 0.44 15.35
C GLY A 15 6.03 1.09 13.98
N TYR A 16 5.63 2.34 13.95
CA TYR A 16 5.26 3.03 12.73
C TYR A 16 6.48 3.31 11.83
N CYS A 17 6.24 3.37 10.53
CA CYS A 17 7.22 3.91 9.58
C CYS A 17 6.94 5.40 9.34
N ALA A 18 7.87 6.09 8.70
CA ALA A 18 7.70 7.51 8.37
C ALA A 18 6.45 7.79 7.52
N GLY A 19 6.05 6.84 6.65
CA GLY A 19 4.82 6.95 5.84
C GLY A 19 3.57 6.92 6.71
N VAL A 20 3.50 6.00 7.68
CA VAL A 20 2.39 5.91 8.65
C VAL A 20 2.34 7.15 9.53
N ASP A 21 3.48 7.55 10.14
CA ASP A 21 3.54 8.75 10.99
C ASP A 21 3.05 9.98 10.23
N ARG A 22 3.51 10.17 8.99
CA ARG A 22 3.09 11.30 8.15
C ARG A 22 1.59 11.27 7.88
N ALA A 23 1.02 10.11 7.55
CA ALA A 23 -0.40 10.00 7.23
C ALA A 23 -1.27 10.32 8.47
N VAL A 24 -0.92 9.79 9.64
CA VAL A 24 -1.62 10.07 10.89
C VAL A 24 -1.54 11.57 11.22
N GLN A 25 -0.33 12.14 11.20
CA GLN A 25 -0.12 13.58 11.46
C GLN A 25 -0.89 14.47 10.45
N THR A 26 -1.07 14.02 9.21
CA THR A 26 -1.85 14.76 8.22
C THR A 26 -3.31 14.91 8.66
N VAL A 27 -3.94 13.85 9.16
CA VAL A 27 -5.33 13.92 9.67
C VAL A 27 -5.39 14.77 10.94
N GLU A 28 -4.43 14.61 11.86
CA GLU A 28 -4.36 15.41 13.09
C GLU A 28 -4.27 16.91 12.78
N ARG A 29 -3.39 17.28 11.86
CA ARG A 29 -3.22 18.67 11.43
C ARG A 29 -4.45 19.20 10.69
N ALA A 30 -5.10 18.36 9.88
CA ALA A 30 -6.35 18.74 9.23
C ALA A 30 -7.44 19.06 10.25
N LEU A 31 -7.59 18.22 11.30
CA LEU A 31 -8.52 18.48 12.41
C LEU A 31 -8.19 19.77 13.18
N GLU A 32 -6.90 20.07 13.40
CA GLU A 32 -6.46 21.32 14.04
C GLU A 32 -6.75 22.56 13.20
N LEU A 33 -6.56 22.47 11.88
CA LEU A 33 -6.66 23.62 10.98
C LEU A 33 -8.09 23.93 10.53
N TYR A 34 -8.86 22.87 10.23
CA TYR A 34 -10.21 23.00 9.66
C TYR A 34 -11.32 22.74 10.68
N GLY A 35 -10.99 22.15 11.83
CA GLY A 35 -11.99 21.69 12.80
C GLY A 35 -12.68 20.39 12.35
N ALA A 36 -13.41 19.79 13.27
CA ALA A 36 -14.24 18.62 12.97
C ALA A 36 -15.55 19.04 12.26
N PRO A 37 -16.08 18.21 11.34
CA PRO A 37 -15.54 16.94 10.89
C PRO A 37 -14.49 17.08 9.77
N VAL A 38 -13.46 16.24 9.82
CA VAL A 38 -12.58 15.97 8.68
C VAL A 38 -12.86 14.57 8.18
N TYR A 39 -13.15 14.42 6.90
CA TYR A 39 -13.43 13.12 6.30
C TYR A 39 -12.14 12.43 5.90
N VAL A 40 -12.08 11.11 6.05
CA VAL A 40 -10.94 10.28 5.66
C VAL A 40 -11.48 9.15 4.78
N ARG A 41 -10.97 9.03 3.54
CA ARG A 41 -11.39 7.98 2.64
C ARG A 41 -10.75 6.67 3.05
N LYS A 42 -11.59 5.67 3.37
CA LYS A 42 -11.22 4.38 3.94
C LYS A 42 -10.39 4.56 5.23
N GLU A 43 -9.55 3.61 5.61
CA GLU A 43 -8.67 3.77 6.75
C GLU A 43 -7.42 4.58 6.37
N ILE A 44 -7.00 5.53 7.19
CA ILE A 44 -5.80 6.32 6.93
C ILE A 44 -4.55 5.43 6.85
N VAL A 45 -4.52 4.41 7.70
CA VAL A 45 -3.57 3.30 7.76
C VAL A 45 -4.28 2.09 8.35
N HIS A 46 -3.86 0.87 8.05
CA HIS A 46 -4.43 -0.35 8.60
C HIS A 46 -4.03 -0.54 10.07
N ASN A 47 -4.62 0.27 10.95
CA ASN A 47 -4.44 0.17 12.40
C ASN A 47 -5.69 0.66 13.13
N LYS A 48 -6.48 -0.28 13.64
CA LYS A 48 -7.76 0.01 14.32
C LYS A 48 -7.63 0.98 15.48
N PHE A 49 -6.54 0.90 16.24
CA PHE A 49 -6.30 1.80 17.37
C PHE A 49 -6.11 3.25 16.90
N VAL A 50 -5.31 3.46 15.85
CA VAL A 50 -5.12 4.78 15.24
C VAL A 50 -6.42 5.33 14.67
N VAL A 51 -7.15 4.49 13.93
CA VAL A 51 -8.45 4.87 13.34
C VAL A 51 -9.42 5.32 14.43
N GLU A 52 -9.52 4.57 15.54
CA GLU A 52 -10.43 4.91 16.64
C GLU A 52 -10.01 6.21 17.34
N GLN A 53 -8.72 6.40 17.63
CA GLN A 53 -8.23 7.65 18.22
C GLN A 53 -8.55 8.87 17.35
N LEU A 54 -8.38 8.75 16.02
CA LEU A 54 -8.72 9.84 15.10
C LEU A 54 -10.23 10.08 15.04
N ARG A 55 -11.05 9.01 15.12
CA ARG A 55 -12.52 9.10 15.17
C ARG A 55 -12.99 9.85 16.42
N GLU A 56 -12.41 9.55 17.58
CA GLU A 56 -12.70 10.26 18.84
C GLU A 56 -12.36 11.76 18.77
N ARG A 57 -11.39 12.13 17.92
CA ARG A 57 -11.00 13.53 17.69
C ARG A 57 -11.84 14.22 16.60
N GLY A 58 -12.77 13.53 15.96
CA GLY A 58 -13.71 14.09 15.00
C GLY A 58 -13.38 13.78 13.53
N ALA A 59 -12.49 12.83 13.24
CA ALA A 59 -12.35 12.28 11.91
C ALA A 59 -13.53 11.36 11.56
N VAL A 60 -14.07 11.48 10.36
CA VAL A 60 -15.15 10.65 9.84
C VAL A 60 -14.63 9.80 8.70
N PHE A 61 -14.56 8.49 8.94
CA PHE A 61 -14.09 7.53 7.93
C PHE A 61 -15.24 7.16 7.01
N VAL A 62 -15.01 7.25 5.69
CA VAL A 62 -15.99 6.98 4.63
C VAL A 62 -15.40 6.01 3.59
N GLU A 63 -16.25 5.22 2.97
CA GLU A 63 -15.82 4.28 1.92
C GLU A 63 -15.49 4.99 0.60
N SER A 64 -16.22 6.07 0.29
CA SER A 64 -16.08 6.80 -0.96
C SER A 64 -16.11 8.30 -0.74
N GLU A 65 -15.43 9.05 -1.62
CA GLU A 65 -15.56 10.51 -1.70
C GLU A 65 -17.00 10.94 -2.05
N ALA A 66 -17.81 10.03 -2.59
CA ALA A 66 -19.21 10.28 -2.87
C ALA A 66 -20.08 10.43 -1.61
N ASP A 67 -19.63 9.86 -0.49
CA ASP A 67 -20.33 9.92 0.81
C ASP A 67 -20.04 11.21 1.58
N VAL A 68 -19.09 12.02 1.08
CA VAL A 68 -18.66 13.26 1.74
C VAL A 68 -19.57 14.44 1.33
N PRO A 69 -20.03 15.30 2.25
CA PRO A 69 -20.78 16.51 1.90
C PRO A 69 -20.00 17.40 0.92
N GLU A 70 -20.72 18.04 -0.03
CA GLU A 70 -20.09 18.93 -1.00
C GLU A 70 -19.33 20.08 -0.28
N GLY A 71 -18.12 20.36 -0.72
CA GLY A 71 -17.26 21.41 -0.15
C GLY A 71 -16.56 21.05 1.15
N ALA A 72 -16.77 19.86 1.70
CA ALA A 72 -16.08 19.43 2.93
C ALA A 72 -14.62 19.01 2.67
N THR A 73 -13.82 18.95 3.74
CA THR A 73 -12.42 18.52 3.69
C THR A 73 -12.33 16.99 3.75
N ILE A 74 -11.60 16.41 2.80
CA ILE A 74 -11.29 14.97 2.76
C ILE A 74 -9.79 14.72 2.71
N VAL A 75 -9.33 13.72 3.47
CA VAL A 75 -7.96 13.21 3.43
C VAL A 75 -7.95 11.86 2.71
N PHE A 76 -7.07 11.72 1.71
CA PHE A 76 -6.79 10.43 1.08
C PHE A 76 -5.72 9.68 1.88
N SER A 77 -5.90 8.37 2.01
CA SER A 77 -5.07 7.52 2.86
C SER A 77 -3.63 7.36 2.37
N ALA A 78 -2.79 6.78 3.21
CA ALA A 78 -1.40 6.45 2.87
C ALA A 78 -1.27 5.51 1.65
N HIS A 79 -2.33 4.75 1.35
CA HIS A 79 -2.36 3.73 0.29
C HIS A 79 -2.48 4.31 -1.12
N GLY A 80 -2.77 5.62 -1.23
CA GLY A 80 -3.00 6.26 -2.52
C GLY A 80 -4.40 6.01 -3.07
N VAL A 81 -4.75 6.77 -4.08
CA VAL A 81 -6.05 6.68 -4.76
C VAL A 81 -5.89 6.83 -6.27
N SER A 82 -6.82 6.27 -7.03
CA SER A 82 -6.83 6.39 -8.48
C SER A 82 -7.18 7.82 -8.95
N PRO A 83 -6.84 8.19 -10.19
CA PRO A 83 -7.27 9.45 -10.80
C PRO A 83 -8.79 9.64 -10.83
N ALA A 84 -9.56 8.55 -10.87
CA ALA A 84 -11.02 8.59 -10.84
C ALA A 84 -11.54 9.13 -9.50
N VAL A 85 -10.92 8.76 -8.38
CA VAL A 85 -11.23 9.28 -7.04
C VAL A 85 -10.93 10.77 -6.95
N HIS A 86 -9.78 11.22 -7.45
CA HIS A 86 -9.45 12.64 -7.53
C HIS A 86 -10.48 13.41 -8.37
N ALA A 87 -10.91 12.84 -9.50
CA ALA A 87 -11.95 13.46 -10.34
C ALA A 87 -13.31 13.49 -9.61
N GLY A 88 -13.65 12.44 -8.85
CA GLY A 88 -14.84 12.38 -8.00
C GLY A 88 -14.86 13.50 -6.96
N ALA A 89 -13.77 13.65 -6.23
CA ALA A 89 -13.61 14.71 -5.23
C ALA A 89 -13.73 16.12 -5.84
N ARG A 90 -13.10 16.35 -7.00
CA ARG A 90 -13.21 17.63 -7.72
C ARG A 90 -14.65 17.94 -8.14
N ARG A 91 -15.40 16.96 -8.67
CA ARG A 91 -16.83 17.15 -9.04
C ARG A 91 -17.69 17.58 -7.85
N ARG A 92 -17.35 17.09 -6.65
CA ARG A 92 -18.02 17.43 -5.39
C ARG A 92 -17.44 18.68 -4.71
N LYS A 93 -16.47 19.33 -5.33
CA LYS A 93 -15.78 20.53 -4.81
C LYS A 93 -15.16 20.30 -3.43
N LEU A 94 -14.69 19.06 -3.15
CA LEU A 94 -14.06 18.72 -1.88
C LEU A 94 -12.68 19.38 -1.76
N GLU A 95 -12.36 19.88 -0.57
CA GLU A 95 -11.00 20.28 -0.22
C GLU A 95 -10.17 19.03 0.07
N THR A 96 -9.28 18.68 -0.85
CA THR A 96 -8.55 17.43 -0.78
C THR A 96 -7.16 17.57 -0.18
N ILE A 97 -6.83 16.71 0.77
CA ILE A 97 -5.49 16.59 1.35
C ILE A 97 -4.98 15.18 1.03
N ASP A 98 -3.86 15.08 0.36
CA ASP A 98 -3.29 13.79 -0.07
C ASP A 98 -2.21 13.35 0.92
N ALA A 99 -2.48 12.28 1.68
CA ALA A 99 -1.56 11.66 2.61
C ALA A 99 -0.83 10.44 2.02
N THR A 100 -0.93 10.20 0.70
CA THR A 100 -0.29 9.07 0.03
C THR A 100 1.20 8.97 0.40
N CYS A 101 1.62 7.77 0.75
CA CYS A 101 3.03 7.49 1.05
C CYS A 101 3.88 7.76 -0.20
N PRO A 102 5.03 8.46 -0.08
CA PRO A 102 5.90 8.72 -1.22
C PRO A 102 6.37 7.46 -1.97
N LEU A 103 6.46 6.31 -1.27
CA LEU A 103 6.83 5.04 -1.89
C LEU A 103 5.67 4.46 -2.73
N VAL A 104 4.43 4.67 -2.32
CA VAL A 104 3.25 4.34 -3.15
C VAL A 104 3.19 5.28 -4.36
N THR A 105 3.43 6.57 -4.16
CA THR A 105 3.51 7.53 -5.28
C THR A 105 4.57 7.12 -6.31
N LYS A 106 5.71 6.56 -5.85
CA LYS A 106 6.74 6.00 -6.75
C LYS A 106 6.17 4.92 -7.65
N VAL A 107 5.42 3.96 -7.09
CA VAL A 107 4.78 2.86 -7.84
C VAL A 107 3.79 3.40 -8.88
N HIS A 108 2.94 4.36 -8.50
CA HIS A 108 2.03 5.04 -9.44
C HIS A 108 2.76 5.72 -10.60
N VAL A 109 3.89 6.39 -10.32
CA VAL A 109 4.71 7.04 -11.37
C VAL A 109 5.35 6.00 -12.28
N GLU A 110 5.84 4.89 -11.75
CA GLU A 110 6.43 3.80 -12.55
C GLU A 110 5.37 3.12 -13.42
N ALA A 111 4.16 2.86 -12.88
CA ALA A 111 3.05 2.33 -13.67
C ALA A 111 2.74 3.22 -14.88
N LYS A 112 2.58 4.53 -14.66
CA LYS A 112 2.34 5.50 -15.75
C LYS A 112 3.47 5.51 -16.77
N LYS A 113 4.71 5.43 -16.32
CA LYS A 113 5.86 5.42 -17.22
C LYS A 113 5.88 4.16 -18.08
N PHE A 114 5.72 2.97 -17.49
CA PHE A 114 5.68 1.73 -18.24
C PHE A 114 4.52 1.71 -19.24
N ALA A 115 3.34 2.18 -18.86
CA ALA A 115 2.20 2.29 -19.77
C ALA A 115 2.50 3.25 -20.94
N ALA A 116 3.10 4.42 -20.67
CA ALA A 116 3.47 5.39 -21.70
C ALA A 116 4.53 4.83 -22.67
N ASP A 117 5.41 3.96 -22.16
CA ASP A 117 6.42 3.25 -22.98
C ASP A 117 5.81 2.03 -23.71
N GLY A 118 4.50 1.76 -23.58
CA GLY A 118 3.76 0.71 -24.28
C GLY A 118 3.95 -0.70 -23.69
N TYR A 119 4.26 -0.80 -22.42
CA TYR A 119 4.36 -2.09 -21.71
C TYR A 119 3.00 -2.55 -21.19
N THR A 120 2.77 -3.86 -21.21
CA THR A 120 1.80 -4.52 -20.32
C THR A 120 2.43 -4.66 -18.95
N ILE A 121 1.74 -4.21 -17.91
CA ILE A 121 2.24 -4.17 -16.54
C ILE A 121 1.63 -5.31 -15.75
N VAL A 122 2.47 -6.12 -15.12
CA VAL A 122 2.06 -7.13 -14.14
C VAL A 122 2.25 -6.52 -12.76
N LEU A 123 1.16 -6.26 -12.05
CA LEU A 123 1.17 -5.80 -10.67
C LEU A 123 1.11 -7.02 -9.74
N ILE A 124 2.12 -7.17 -8.90
CA ILE A 124 2.13 -8.18 -7.82
C ILE A 124 1.48 -7.53 -6.60
N GLY A 125 0.38 -8.08 -6.09
CA GLY A 125 -0.36 -7.49 -4.98
C GLY A 125 -1.56 -8.31 -4.57
N HIS A 126 -2.31 -7.86 -3.58
CA HIS A 126 -3.52 -8.52 -3.09
C HIS A 126 -4.78 -7.87 -3.66
N ALA A 127 -5.65 -8.66 -4.26
CA ALA A 127 -6.93 -8.19 -4.79
C ALA A 127 -7.76 -7.51 -3.68
N GLY A 128 -8.39 -6.39 -4.02
CA GLY A 128 -9.20 -5.61 -3.08
C GLY A 128 -8.41 -4.73 -2.10
N HIS A 129 -7.07 -4.79 -2.11
CA HIS A 129 -6.27 -3.87 -1.32
C HIS A 129 -6.26 -2.47 -1.94
N GLU A 130 -6.41 -1.43 -1.12
CA GLU A 130 -6.54 -0.02 -1.57
C GLU A 130 -5.36 0.46 -2.43
N GLU A 131 -4.13 0.07 -2.08
CA GLU A 131 -2.93 0.39 -2.86
C GLU A 131 -2.97 -0.24 -4.25
N VAL A 132 -3.48 -1.47 -4.36
CA VAL A 132 -3.65 -2.18 -5.63
C VAL A 132 -4.71 -1.50 -6.48
N GLU A 133 -5.89 -1.18 -5.89
CA GLU A 133 -6.96 -0.44 -6.57
C GLU A 133 -6.48 0.93 -7.07
N GLY A 134 -5.71 1.65 -6.24
CA GLY A 134 -5.12 2.94 -6.60
C GLY A 134 -4.18 2.84 -7.78
N THR A 135 -3.23 1.89 -7.72
CA THR A 135 -2.21 1.67 -8.76
C THR A 135 -2.83 1.20 -10.07
N MET A 136 -3.75 0.22 -10.02
CA MET A 136 -4.46 -0.26 -11.22
C MET A 136 -5.27 0.86 -11.87
N GLY A 137 -5.88 1.71 -11.07
CA GLY A 137 -6.66 2.85 -11.57
C GLY A 137 -5.83 3.95 -12.26
N GLU A 138 -4.50 3.96 -12.10
CA GLU A 138 -3.63 4.90 -12.82
C GLU A 138 -3.53 4.55 -14.33
N VAL A 139 -3.58 3.26 -14.67
CA VAL A 139 -3.35 2.76 -16.03
C VAL A 139 -4.21 1.52 -16.33
N PRO A 140 -5.55 1.61 -16.23
CA PRO A 140 -6.45 0.46 -16.22
C PRO A 140 -6.36 -0.43 -17.47
N ASP A 141 -6.00 0.16 -18.61
CA ASP A 141 -5.92 -0.55 -19.89
C ASP A 141 -4.57 -1.27 -20.11
N HIS A 142 -3.60 -1.09 -19.19
CA HIS A 142 -2.23 -1.58 -19.35
C HIS A 142 -1.76 -2.50 -18.22
N ILE A 143 -2.61 -2.81 -17.24
CA ILE A 143 -2.20 -3.45 -16.00
C ILE A 143 -3.04 -4.69 -15.69
N VAL A 144 -2.38 -5.77 -15.28
CA VAL A 144 -3.01 -6.99 -14.80
C VAL A 144 -2.46 -7.33 -13.41
N LEU A 145 -3.30 -7.89 -12.54
CA LEU A 145 -2.93 -8.29 -11.19
C LEU A 145 -2.53 -9.75 -11.14
N VAL A 146 -1.51 -10.06 -10.34
CA VAL A 146 -1.16 -11.42 -9.92
C VAL A 146 -0.92 -11.45 -8.41
N GLU A 147 -1.38 -12.50 -7.76
CA GLU A 147 -1.22 -12.73 -6.32
C GLU A 147 -0.29 -13.90 -6.02
N SER A 148 -0.11 -14.81 -7.00
CA SER A 148 0.59 -16.08 -6.84
C SER A 148 1.41 -16.48 -8.08
N GLU A 149 2.22 -17.54 -7.94
CA GLU A 149 2.92 -18.15 -9.09
C GLU A 149 1.94 -18.81 -10.06
N GLU A 150 0.82 -19.36 -9.56
CA GLU A 150 -0.25 -19.95 -10.36
C GLU A 150 -0.92 -18.89 -11.25
N ASP A 151 -1.14 -17.68 -10.74
CA ASP A 151 -1.67 -16.58 -11.54
C ASP A 151 -0.70 -16.21 -12.66
N VAL A 152 0.61 -16.19 -12.36
CA VAL A 152 1.63 -15.99 -13.39
C VAL A 152 1.53 -17.03 -14.49
N ASP A 153 1.28 -18.29 -14.16
CA ASP A 153 1.13 -19.38 -15.13
C ASP A 153 -0.13 -19.24 -15.98
N ALA A 154 -1.18 -18.66 -15.43
CA ALA A 154 -2.45 -18.42 -16.10
C ALA A 154 -2.47 -17.15 -16.97
N LEU A 155 -1.47 -16.25 -16.85
CA LEU A 155 -1.46 -14.99 -17.60
C LEU A 155 -1.53 -15.23 -19.12
N GLU A 156 -2.44 -14.52 -19.76
CA GLU A 156 -2.49 -14.38 -21.23
C GLU A 156 -2.05 -12.95 -21.59
N ILE A 157 -0.98 -12.81 -22.35
CA ILE A 157 -0.37 -11.53 -22.73
C ILE A 157 -0.11 -11.51 -24.22
N ASP A 158 -0.66 -10.51 -24.91
CA ASP A 158 -0.60 -10.37 -26.36
C ASP A 158 0.82 -10.19 -26.86
N ASP A 159 1.61 -9.32 -26.20
CA ASP A 159 3.01 -9.08 -26.57
C ASP A 159 3.95 -9.41 -25.40
N PRO A 160 4.51 -10.63 -25.36
CA PRO A 160 5.44 -11.06 -24.32
C PRO A 160 6.81 -10.36 -24.39
N SER A 161 7.10 -9.58 -25.43
CA SER A 161 8.34 -8.82 -25.53
C SER A 161 8.30 -7.47 -24.81
N ARG A 162 7.09 -7.01 -24.43
CA ARG A 162 6.85 -5.71 -23.78
C ARG A 162 6.07 -5.87 -22.48
N ILE A 163 6.69 -6.53 -21.53
CA ILE A 163 6.13 -6.74 -20.19
C ILE A 163 7.00 -6.04 -19.15
N ALA A 164 6.36 -5.36 -18.20
CA ALA A 164 7.00 -4.85 -17.00
C ALA A 164 6.32 -5.42 -15.76
N TYR A 165 7.02 -5.51 -14.64
CA TYR A 165 6.38 -5.78 -13.35
C TYR A 165 6.62 -4.64 -12.37
N ILE A 166 5.66 -4.45 -11.48
CA ILE A 166 5.71 -3.60 -10.28
C ILE A 166 5.06 -4.38 -9.14
N SER A 167 5.21 -3.92 -7.91
CA SER A 167 4.59 -4.57 -6.78
C SER A 167 3.97 -3.60 -5.77
N GLN A 168 3.00 -4.09 -5.02
CA GLN A 168 2.51 -3.45 -3.80
C GLN A 168 3.66 -3.29 -2.80
N THR A 169 3.65 -2.21 -2.01
CA THR A 169 4.78 -1.85 -1.14
C THR A 169 4.89 -2.67 0.14
N THR A 170 3.84 -3.40 0.52
CA THR A 170 3.71 -4.10 1.81
C THR A 170 3.46 -5.61 1.65
N LEU A 171 4.25 -6.27 0.81
CA LEU A 171 4.18 -7.71 0.57
C LEU A 171 5.23 -8.50 1.35
N SER A 172 5.05 -9.82 1.41
CA SER A 172 6.11 -10.76 1.79
C SER A 172 7.25 -10.69 0.78
N VAL A 173 8.46 -10.40 1.28
CA VAL A 173 9.66 -10.30 0.41
C VAL A 173 9.96 -11.63 -0.27
N ASP A 174 9.78 -12.76 0.44
CA ASP A 174 10.10 -14.07 -0.10
C ASP A 174 9.09 -14.52 -1.15
N GLU A 175 7.78 -14.36 -0.88
CA GLU A 175 6.72 -14.68 -1.84
C GLU A 175 6.81 -13.82 -3.09
N THR A 176 7.01 -12.51 -2.93
CA THR A 176 7.19 -11.60 -4.07
C THR A 176 8.39 -12.00 -4.92
N ARG A 177 9.50 -12.44 -4.29
CA ARG A 177 10.66 -12.93 -5.01
C ARG A 177 10.36 -14.19 -5.81
N SER A 178 9.58 -15.13 -5.26
CA SER A 178 9.14 -16.34 -5.97
C SER A 178 8.31 -15.97 -7.20
N ILE A 179 7.33 -15.11 -7.05
CA ILE A 179 6.50 -14.61 -8.16
C ILE A 179 7.35 -13.92 -9.24
N ILE A 180 8.27 -13.04 -8.86
CA ILE A 180 9.19 -12.38 -9.81
C ILE A 180 10.07 -13.40 -10.55
N ASN A 181 10.57 -14.40 -9.86
CA ASN A 181 11.37 -15.45 -10.49
C ASN A 181 10.51 -16.24 -11.49
N ARG A 182 9.27 -16.56 -11.15
CA ARG A 182 8.33 -17.22 -12.07
C ARG A 182 8.03 -16.36 -13.29
N LEU A 183 7.79 -15.07 -13.11
CA LEU A 183 7.62 -14.10 -14.20
C LEU A 183 8.84 -14.08 -15.13
N ARG A 184 10.05 -14.03 -14.59
CA ARG A 184 11.30 -14.03 -15.38
C ARG A 184 11.52 -15.34 -16.16
N GLN A 185 11.12 -16.47 -15.59
CA GLN A 185 11.18 -17.77 -16.27
C GLN A 185 10.21 -17.82 -17.46
N ARG A 186 9.00 -17.31 -17.26
CA ARG A 186 7.96 -17.32 -18.29
C ARG A 186 8.16 -16.23 -19.35
N PHE A 187 8.65 -15.07 -18.94
CA PHE A 187 8.86 -13.89 -19.77
C PHE A 187 10.30 -13.38 -19.64
N PRO A 188 11.26 -13.98 -20.33
CA PRO A 188 12.70 -13.63 -20.16
C PRO A 188 13.04 -12.18 -20.48
N ALA A 189 12.22 -11.48 -21.27
CA ALA A 189 12.39 -10.08 -21.63
C ALA A 189 11.75 -9.10 -20.62
N ILE A 190 11.09 -9.61 -19.55
CA ILE A 190 10.39 -8.77 -18.58
C ILE A 190 11.33 -7.78 -17.90
N VAL A 191 10.89 -6.54 -17.79
CA VAL A 191 11.61 -5.49 -17.07
C VAL A 191 10.95 -5.21 -15.72
N GLY A 192 11.72 -4.75 -14.76
CA GLY A 192 11.22 -4.39 -13.43
C GLY A 192 11.58 -2.95 -13.05
N PRO A 193 11.12 -2.51 -11.89
CA PRO A 193 11.46 -1.20 -11.35
C PRO A 193 12.98 -1.08 -11.14
N ARG A 194 13.51 0.15 -11.18
CA ARG A 194 14.93 0.42 -10.95
C ARG A 194 15.38 0.10 -9.53
N THR A 195 14.47 0.26 -8.57
CA THR A 195 14.64 -0.08 -7.16
C THR A 195 13.41 -0.85 -6.72
N ASP A 196 13.57 -1.78 -5.80
CA ASP A 196 12.46 -2.60 -5.29
C ASP A 196 11.28 -1.73 -4.85
N ASP A 197 10.06 -2.20 -5.13
CA ASP A 197 8.83 -1.53 -4.74
C ASP A 197 8.44 -1.84 -3.29
N ILE A 198 8.79 -3.04 -2.79
CA ILE A 198 8.57 -3.35 -1.37
C ILE A 198 9.34 -2.33 -0.53
N CYS A 199 8.60 -1.61 0.30
CA CYS A 199 9.17 -0.50 1.04
C CYS A 199 10.23 -0.97 2.05
N TYR A 200 11.25 -0.13 2.27
CA TYR A 200 12.34 -0.43 3.21
C TYR A 200 11.84 -0.77 4.62
N ALA A 201 10.73 -0.18 5.05
CA ALA A 201 10.15 -0.46 6.35
C ALA A 201 9.61 -1.89 6.44
N THR A 202 8.93 -2.37 5.40
CA THR A 202 8.45 -3.75 5.28
C THR A 202 9.62 -4.72 5.24
N THR A 203 10.60 -4.47 4.37
CA THR A 203 11.80 -5.31 4.24
C THR A 203 12.57 -5.42 5.55
N ASN A 204 12.85 -4.27 6.20
CA ASN A 204 13.63 -4.26 7.43
C ASN A 204 12.90 -4.94 8.60
N ARG A 205 11.57 -4.80 8.70
CA ARG A 205 10.78 -5.49 9.74
C ARG A 205 10.75 -6.97 9.53
N GLN A 206 10.56 -7.44 8.30
CA GLN A 206 10.62 -8.87 7.98
C GLN A 206 12.00 -9.46 8.30
N ALA A 207 13.07 -8.76 7.95
CA ALA A 207 14.43 -9.17 8.31
C ALA A 207 14.63 -9.26 9.84
N ALA A 208 14.15 -8.27 10.58
CA ALA A 208 14.25 -8.24 12.05
C ALA A 208 13.47 -9.39 12.69
N VAL A 209 12.25 -9.68 12.21
CA VAL A 209 11.46 -10.82 12.71
C VAL A 209 12.16 -12.16 12.43
N LYS A 210 12.68 -12.36 11.22
CA LYS A 210 13.43 -13.57 10.85
C LYS A 210 14.66 -13.78 11.74
N GLN A 211 15.40 -12.71 12.04
CA GLN A 211 16.56 -12.77 12.96
C GLN A 211 16.15 -13.12 14.39
N LEU A 212 15.01 -12.65 14.86
CA LEU A 212 14.51 -12.98 16.19
C LEU A 212 13.95 -14.40 16.28
N ALA A 213 13.23 -14.82 15.27
CA ALA A 213 12.52 -16.10 15.27
C ALA A 213 13.44 -17.31 15.56
N VAL A 214 14.69 -17.25 15.11
CA VAL A 214 15.68 -18.32 15.38
C VAL A 214 16.25 -18.29 16.81
N GLN A 215 15.90 -17.28 17.61
CA GLN A 215 16.40 -17.07 18.98
C GLN A 215 15.29 -17.18 20.03
N CYS A 216 14.05 -17.42 19.61
CA CYS A 216 12.88 -17.39 20.48
C CYS A 216 12.11 -18.70 20.37
N ASP A 217 11.59 -19.19 21.51
CA ASP A 217 10.68 -20.33 21.56
C ASP A 217 9.25 -19.93 21.14
N LEU A 218 8.93 -18.63 21.26
CA LEU A 218 7.64 -18.06 20.88
C LEU A 218 7.85 -16.67 20.28
N VAL A 219 7.19 -16.39 19.17
CA VAL A 219 7.15 -15.07 18.55
C VAL A 219 5.72 -14.54 18.61
N LEU A 220 5.56 -13.34 19.16
CA LEU A 220 4.28 -12.63 19.17
C LEU A 220 4.33 -11.49 18.14
N VAL A 221 3.40 -11.50 17.20
CA VAL A 221 3.18 -10.40 16.25
C VAL A 221 1.94 -9.63 16.70
N ILE A 222 2.12 -8.33 16.96
CA ILE A 222 1.04 -7.44 17.43
C ILE A 222 0.83 -6.36 16.38
N GLY A 223 -0.39 -6.23 15.93
CA GLY A 223 -0.80 -5.29 14.90
C GLY A 223 -1.93 -5.85 14.06
N SER A 224 -2.43 -5.06 13.12
CA SER A 224 -3.44 -5.47 12.14
C SER A 224 -2.81 -5.59 10.76
#